data_a790e73d6b7bf62d4849baffb269b042
#
_entry.id   a790e73d6b7bf62d4849baffb269b042
#
_cell.length_a   1.000
_cell.length_b   1.000
_cell.length_c   1.000
_cell.angle_alpha   90.00
_cell.angle_beta   90.00
_cell.angle_gamma   90.00
#
_symmetry.space_group_name_H-M   'P 1'
#
loop_
_entity.id
_entity.type
_entity.pdbx_description
1 polymer ?
#
loop_
_entity_poly.entity_id
_entity_poly.type
_entity_poly.pdbx_seq_one_letter_code
_entity_poly.pdbx_strand_id
1 'polypeptide(L)'
;MKLDRLSGLWTQAVLRLFPEPLRVNGRRVLLGDGIKIPKCGKKMPGVKLLHQQSDSNTKPEYIMGHSLQAVSLLVQAAQSVFAVPLAARIHEGLVWSNRDQRTLLDKMLALIEIVAIKEPFYFVADAYYAARKIIIGLLDQGHHLVSRMRSNAVAYAAYPHSGPRKRGRPRLYGSKVKLKSLLGDPKSMQSAKSPVYGEHNVTIQYRVCDLLWPPVGRLVRFVAVIHPSRGSCLLMCTDLSLSAIQIICLYGLRFKIEHSFKQAVRLIGSFAYHFWMQDMKPLKRRNGNQYLHRESLDYRNAVKRKIHAYHVFIQAGVVCQGLLQYLAVVFPKLVWASFGSWLRTIRPGIPPSEFVVANALRQSLPEFLLTTAKNHSLAKFIVERQDPSNMEMFRMTG
;
A
#
# COMPACT_ATOMS: atom_id res chain seq x y z
N MET A 1 12.05 20.99 6.18
CA MET A 1 10.66 20.78 5.67
C MET A 1 9.98 19.73 6.54
N LYS A 2 8.75 19.95 6.98
CA LYS A 2 8.00 18.92 7.73
C LYS A 2 7.70 17.74 6.81
N LEU A 3 7.93 16.52 7.25
CA LEU A 3 7.78 15.29 6.45
C LEU A 3 6.38 15.12 5.83
N ASP A 4 5.33 15.43 6.58
CA ASP A 4 3.95 15.32 6.10
C ASP A 4 3.67 16.30 4.95
N ARG A 5 4.26 17.51 5.02
CA ARG A 5 4.23 18.46 3.90
C ARG A 5 4.94 17.90 2.66
N LEU A 6 6.09 17.21 2.84
CA LEU A 6 6.78 16.54 1.73
C LEU A 6 5.90 15.47 1.09
N SER A 7 5.22 14.64 1.89
CA SER A 7 4.31 13.61 1.37
C SER A 7 3.13 14.21 0.62
N GLY A 8 2.53 15.28 1.15
CA GLY A 8 1.45 16.01 0.47
C GLY A 8 1.92 16.66 -0.84
N LEU A 9 3.10 17.30 -0.86
CA LEU A 9 3.69 17.85 -2.09
C LEU A 9 3.99 16.76 -3.13
N TRP A 10 4.50 15.61 -2.68
CA TRP A 10 4.71 14.46 -3.57
C TRP A 10 3.39 13.97 -4.16
N THR A 11 2.35 13.83 -3.36
CA THR A 11 1.01 13.47 -3.85
C THR A 11 0.53 14.45 -4.93
N GLN A 12 0.65 15.76 -4.69
CA GLN A 12 0.27 16.77 -5.67
C GLN A 12 1.13 16.67 -6.95
N ALA A 13 2.42 16.35 -6.82
CA ALA A 13 3.28 16.09 -7.98
C ALA A 13 2.80 14.86 -8.77
N VAL A 14 2.50 13.75 -8.10
CA VAL A 14 1.96 12.54 -8.73
C VAL A 14 0.67 12.83 -9.49
N LEU A 15 -0.25 13.59 -8.90
CA LEU A 15 -1.52 13.96 -9.55
C LEU A 15 -1.35 14.82 -10.80
N ARG A 16 -0.22 15.54 -10.93
CA ARG A 16 0.11 16.36 -12.11
C ARG A 16 0.95 15.59 -13.14
N LEU A 17 1.87 14.76 -12.67
CA LEU A 17 2.82 14.05 -13.52
C LEU A 17 2.17 12.90 -14.28
N PHE A 18 1.25 12.17 -13.62
CA PHE A 18 0.62 11.02 -14.25
C PHE A 18 -0.66 11.45 -14.98
N PRO A 19 -0.73 11.25 -16.32
CA PRO A 19 -1.84 11.75 -17.14
C PRO A 19 -3.17 11.06 -16.83
N GLU A 20 -3.14 9.79 -16.44
CA GLU A 20 -4.34 8.98 -16.28
C GLU A 20 -4.37 8.26 -14.92
N PRO A 21 -4.72 8.92 -13.81
CA PRO A 21 -5.08 8.21 -12.59
C PRO A 21 -6.30 7.33 -12.86
N LEU A 22 -6.24 6.07 -12.39
CA LEU A 22 -7.38 5.17 -12.57
C LEU A 22 -8.62 5.72 -11.87
N ARG A 23 -9.72 5.85 -12.61
CA ARG A 23 -11.02 6.29 -12.10
C ARG A 23 -12.08 5.23 -12.33
N VAL A 24 -12.91 5.00 -11.30
CA VAL A 24 -14.10 4.18 -11.38
C VAL A 24 -15.25 5.00 -10.81
N ASN A 25 -16.37 5.10 -11.52
CA ASN A 25 -17.48 6.00 -11.18
C ASN A 25 -17.00 7.44 -10.84
N GLY A 26 -16.06 7.97 -11.62
CA GLY A 26 -15.48 9.30 -11.41
C GLY A 26 -14.51 9.41 -10.22
N ARG A 27 -14.39 8.39 -9.36
CA ARG A 27 -13.56 8.39 -8.16
C ARG A 27 -12.18 7.79 -8.45
N ARG A 28 -11.15 8.32 -7.82
CA ARG A 28 -9.80 7.76 -7.84
C ARG A 28 -9.74 6.47 -7.02
N VAL A 29 -8.68 5.69 -7.21
CA VAL A 29 -8.48 4.43 -6.48
C VAL A 29 -7.16 4.47 -5.72
N LEU A 30 -7.25 4.40 -4.39
CA LEU A 30 -6.12 4.31 -3.49
C LEU A 30 -6.03 2.90 -2.94
N LEU A 31 -4.82 2.39 -2.84
CA LEU A 31 -4.52 1.13 -2.17
C LEU A 31 -3.89 1.40 -0.81
N GLY A 32 -4.27 0.62 0.20
CA GLY A 32 -3.63 0.64 1.50
C GLY A 32 -3.27 -0.76 1.97
N ASP A 33 -2.03 -0.90 2.49
CA ASP A 33 -1.58 -2.17 3.05
C ASP A 33 -0.45 -1.97 4.06
N GLY A 34 -0.13 -3.03 4.82
CA GLY A 34 0.98 -3.09 5.75
C GLY A 34 2.15 -3.89 5.19
N ILE A 35 3.38 -3.49 5.54
CA ILE A 35 4.58 -4.27 5.25
C ILE A 35 5.45 -4.41 6.50
N LYS A 36 6.02 -5.59 6.71
CA LYS A 36 6.96 -5.90 7.78
C LYS A 36 8.36 -6.07 7.20
N ILE A 37 9.29 -5.25 7.68
CA ILE A 37 10.67 -5.19 7.18
C ILE A 37 11.61 -5.70 8.27
N PRO A 38 12.35 -6.81 8.04
CA PRO A 38 13.32 -7.30 8.99
C PRO A 38 14.44 -6.28 9.22
N LYS A 39 14.90 -6.17 10.46
CA LYS A 39 15.99 -5.30 10.91
C LYS A 39 16.85 -6.03 11.93
N CYS A 40 18.16 -6.10 11.68
CA CYS A 40 19.11 -6.77 12.55
C CYS A 40 19.72 -5.86 13.62
N GLY A 41 19.49 -4.55 13.55
CA GLY A 41 20.14 -3.57 14.45
C GLY A 41 19.57 -3.62 15.86
N LYS A 42 20.45 -3.93 16.85
CA LYS A 42 20.07 -3.94 18.29
C LYS A 42 19.82 -2.54 18.87
N LYS A 43 20.30 -1.48 18.24
CA LYS A 43 20.14 -0.08 18.67
C LYS A 43 19.29 0.74 17.69
N MET A 44 18.23 0.14 17.17
CA MET A 44 17.28 0.78 16.25
C MET A 44 15.93 1.01 16.93
N PRO A 45 15.51 2.26 17.14
CA PRO A 45 14.21 2.57 17.71
C PRO A 45 13.06 2.03 16.84
N GLY A 46 12.03 1.49 17.49
CA GLY A 46 10.83 0.96 16.82
C GLY A 46 10.96 -0.49 16.33
N VAL A 47 12.16 -1.08 16.39
CA VAL A 47 12.32 -2.52 16.10
C VAL A 47 11.68 -3.35 17.20
N LYS A 48 10.84 -4.30 16.81
CA LYS A 48 10.14 -5.22 17.73
C LYS A 48 9.97 -6.60 17.09
N LEU A 49 9.56 -7.58 17.90
CA LEU A 49 9.10 -8.87 17.42
C LEU A 49 7.78 -8.70 16.65
N LEU A 50 7.74 -9.18 15.43
CA LEU A 50 6.59 -9.12 14.53
C LEU A 50 6.23 -10.54 14.09
N HIS A 51 4.96 -10.92 14.24
CA HIS A 51 4.42 -12.15 13.69
C HIS A 51 4.15 -11.96 12.19
N GLN A 52 4.68 -12.83 11.33
CA GLN A 52 4.41 -12.84 9.90
C GLN A 52 3.26 -13.79 9.61
N GLN A 53 2.15 -13.25 9.12
CA GLN A 53 1.07 -14.07 8.55
C GLN A 53 1.47 -14.43 7.12
N SER A 54 2.09 -15.58 6.93
CA SER A 54 2.48 -16.08 5.61
C SER A 54 2.14 -17.56 5.52
N ASP A 55 1.45 -17.94 4.47
CA ASP A 55 1.19 -19.35 4.13
C ASP A 55 2.45 -20.06 3.57
N SER A 56 3.57 -19.34 3.45
CA SER A 56 4.83 -19.87 2.94
C SER A 56 5.68 -20.45 4.06
N ASN A 57 5.96 -21.73 4.01
CA ASN A 57 6.81 -22.45 4.95
C ASN A 57 8.30 -22.01 4.91
N THR A 58 8.70 -21.21 3.91
CA THR A 58 10.06 -20.70 3.77
C THR A 58 10.32 -19.41 4.55
N LYS A 59 9.27 -18.75 5.04
CA LYS A 59 9.39 -17.52 5.82
C LYS A 59 9.27 -17.83 7.31
N PRO A 60 10.15 -17.27 8.17
CA PRO A 60 10.02 -17.44 9.60
C PRO A 60 8.71 -16.84 10.11
N GLU A 61 8.04 -17.52 11.03
CA GLU A 61 6.79 -17.05 11.64
C GLU A 61 6.97 -15.69 12.35
N TYR A 62 8.14 -15.46 12.93
CA TYR A 62 8.47 -14.23 13.66
C TYR A 62 9.75 -13.59 13.13
N ILE A 63 9.75 -12.28 13.00
CA ILE A 63 10.94 -11.48 12.68
C ILE A 63 11.11 -10.33 13.66
N MET A 64 12.35 -9.93 13.91
CA MET A 64 12.65 -8.61 14.48
C MET A 64 12.65 -7.58 13.36
N GLY A 65 11.88 -6.49 13.49
CA GLY A 65 11.80 -5.53 12.40
C GLY A 65 10.90 -4.34 12.66
N HIS A 66 10.69 -3.56 11.62
CA HIS A 66 9.73 -2.47 11.56
C HIS A 66 8.45 -2.92 10.86
N SER A 67 7.31 -2.54 11.43
CA SER A 67 5.99 -2.67 10.81
C SER A 67 5.57 -1.30 10.29
N LEU A 68 5.25 -1.23 8.99
CA LEU A 68 4.87 -0.01 8.30
C LEU A 68 3.49 -0.15 7.67
N GLN A 69 2.82 0.98 7.49
CA GLN A 69 1.66 1.12 6.61
C GLN A 69 2.03 2.02 5.45
N ALA A 70 1.44 1.73 4.28
CA ALA A 70 1.66 2.50 3.07
C ALA A 70 0.35 2.74 2.32
N VAL A 71 0.33 3.85 1.57
CA VAL A 71 -0.76 4.22 0.67
C VAL A 71 -0.18 4.48 -0.72
N SER A 72 -0.84 3.95 -1.75
CA SER A 72 -0.48 4.12 -3.16
C SER A 72 -1.69 4.55 -3.99
N LEU A 73 -1.46 5.32 -5.06
CA LEU A 73 -2.47 5.68 -6.05
C LEU A 73 -2.37 4.73 -7.24
N LEU A 74 -3.51 4.22 -7.72
CA LEU A 74 -3.54 3.48 -8.98
C LEU A 74 -3.54 4.44 -10.17
N VAL A 75 -2.64 4.17 -11.10
CA VAL A 75 -2.48 4.90 -12.36
C VAL A 75 -2.55 3.91 -13.51
N GLN A 76 -3.30 4.26 -14.55
CA GLN A 76 -3.38 3.48 -15.79
C GLN A 76 -2.41 4.04 -16.83
N ALA A 77 -1.71 3.15 -17.53
CA ALA A 77 -0.86 3.52 -18.67
C ALA A 77 -0.99 2.42 -19.74
N ALA A 78 -1.56 2.74 -20.87
CA ALA A 78 -1.91 1.78 -21.90
C ALA A 78 -2.74 0.63 -21.28
N GLN A 79 -2.29 -0.62 -21.45
CA GLN A 79 -2.95 -1.80 -20.87
C GLN A 79 -2.44 -2.16 -19.45
N SER A 80 -1.57 -1.35 -18.85
CA SER A 80 -0.94 -1.63 -17.56
C SER A 80 -1.49 -0.71 -16.47
N VAL A 81 -1.57 -1.25 -15.23
CA VAL A 81 -1.94 -0.47 -14.04
C VAL A 81 -0.78 -0.51 -13.06
N PHE A 82 -0.36 0.65 -12.59
CA PHE A 82 0.70 0.83 -11.61
C PHE A 82 0.12 1.28 -10.26
N ALA A 83 0.73 0.82 -9.17
CA ALA A 83 0.51 1.38 -7.83
C ALA A 83 1.64 2.35 -7.52
N VAL A 84 1.39 3.65 -7.72
CA VAL A 84 2.37 4.70 -7.44
C VAL A 84 2.39 4.98 -5.95
N PRO A 85 3.49 4.74 -5.23
CA PRO A 85 3.54 4.92 -3.79
C PRO A 85 3.49 6.42 -3.44
N LEU A 86 2.67 6.78 -2.45
CA LEU A 86 2.49 8.15 -2.00
C LEU A 86 3.16 8.41 -0.66
N ALA A 87 2.94 7.52 0.30
CA ALA A 87 3.54 7.61 1.64
C ALA A 87 3.65 6.24 2.29
N ALA A 88 4.67 6.08 3.14
CA ALA A 88 4.79 4.94 4.05
C ALA A 88 5.34 5.40 5.40
N ARG A 89 4.83 4.83 6.51
CA ARG A 89 5.22 5.20 7.88
C ARG A 89 5.36 3.99 8.77
N ILE A 90 6.36 4.00 9.64
CA ILE A 90 6.47 3.07 10.77
C ILE A 90 5.35 3.41 11.76
N HIS A 91 4.55 2.45 12.12
CA HIS A 91 3.35 2.66 12.93
C HIS A 91 3.32 1.84 14.24
N GLU A 92 4.25 0.92 14.41
CA GLU A 92 4.38 0.10 15.62
C GLU A 92 5.79 0.21 16.23
N GLY A 93 5.96 -0.39 17.41
CA GLY A 93 7.23 -0.54 18.10
C GLY A 93 7.53 0.55 19.12
N LEU A 94 6.90 1.72 19.05
CA LEU A 94 7.12 2.83 19.98
C LEU A 94 5.83 3.27 20.66
N VAL A 95 5.85 3.37 21.98
CA VAL A 95 4.74 3.86 22.82
C VAL A 95 5.17 5.18 23.44
N TRP A 96 4.68 6.29 22.89
CA TRP A 96 5.03 7.64 23.31
C TRP A 96 4.28 8.11 24.56
N SER A 97 3.07 7.60 24.74
CA SER A 97 2.21 7.89 25.88
C SER A 97 1.37 6.65 26.23
N ASN A 98 1.18 6.40 27.50
CA ASN A 98 0.25 5.37 27.99
C ASN A 98 -1.23 5.76 27.77
N ARG A 99 -1.51 7.02 27.41
CA ARG A 99 -2.84 7.53 27.08
C ARG A 99 -3.15 7.43 25.58
N ASP A 100 -2.16 7.10 24.73
CA ASP A 100 -2.37 6.96 23.30
C ASP A 100 -3.11 5.65 22.97
N GLN A 101 -4.40 5.74 22.73
CA GLN A 101 -5.27 4.61 22.40
C GLN A 101 -5.42 4.38 20.89
N ARG A 102 -4.66 5.11 20.05
CA ARG A 102 -4.72 4.94 18.60
C ARG A 102 -4.30 3.54 18.19
N THR A 103 -5.20 2.89 17.48
CA THR A 103 -4.97 1.58 16.85
C THR A 103 -4.25 1.73 15.51
N LEU A 104 -3.87 0.62 14.89
CA LEU A 104 -3.31 0.61 13.54
C LEU A 104 -4.31 1.17 12.50
N LEU A 105 -5.61 1.03 12.75
CA LEU A 105 -6.67 1.58 11.90
C LEU A 105 -6.68 3.12 11.97
N ASP A 106 -6.56 3.69 13.17
CA ASP A 106 -6.49 5.15 13.36
C ASP A 106 -5.22 5.72 12.68
N LYS A 107 -4.12 4.98 12.73
CA LYS A 107 -2.86 5.37 12.07
C LYS A 107 -2.94 5.28 10.55
N MET A 108 -3.71 4.35 9.99
CA MET A 108 -3.99 4.30 8.55
C MET A 108 -4.83 5.50 8.11
N LEU A 109 -5.87 5.87 8.86
CA LEU A 109 -6.66 7.07 8.56
C LEU A 109 -5.78 8.32 8.58
N ALA A 110 -4.94 8.48 9.62
CA ALA A 110 -3.98 9.59 9.67
C ALA A 110 -2.99 9.58 8.48
N LEU A 111 -2.58 8.40 8.00
CA LEU A 111 -1.72 8.30 6.81
C LEU A 111 -2.46 8.73 5.54
N ILE A 112 -3.75 8.39 5.41
CA ILE A 112 -4.61 8.82 4.32
C ILE A 112 -4.76 10.36 4.34
N GLU A 113 -4.93 10.97 5.51
CA GLU A 113 -4.98 12.44 5.66
C GLU A 113 -3.66 13.10 5.22
N ILE A 114 -2.50 12.52 5.55
CA ILE A 114 -1.19 13.02 5.13
C ILE A 114 -1.04 13.00 3.60
N VAL A 115 -1.62 12.04 2.93
CA VAL A 115 -1.64 11.94 1.45
C VAL A 115 -2.41 13.11 0.82
N ALA A 116 -3.35 13.71 1.54
CA ALA A 116 -4.03 14.97 1.20
C ALA A 116 -4.74 14.98 -0.18
N ILE A 117 -5.36 13.88 -0.57
CA ILE A 117 -6.24 13.82 -1.75
C ILE A 117 -7.64 14.30 -1.31
N LYS A 118 -8.06 15.43 -1.86
CA LYS A 118 -9.35 16.05 -1.51
C LYS A 118 -10.53 15.47 -2.30
N GLU A 119 -10.28 14.97 -3.50
CA GLU A 119 -11.33 14.37 -4.34
C GLU A 119 -11.81 13.04 -3.74
N PRO A 120 -13.09 12.69 -3.91
CA PRO A 120 -13.61 11.40 -3.50
C PRO A 120 -12.85 10.23 -4.14
N PHE A 121 -12.57 9.17 -3.38
CA PHE A 121 -11.86 7.98 -3.84
C PHE A 121 -12.43 6.69 -3.26
N TYR A 122 -12.07 5.58 -3.88
CA TYR A 122 -12.20 4.24 -3.31
C TYR A 122 -10.88 3.87 -2.63
N PHE A 123 -10.96 3.53 -1.35
CA PHE A 123 -9.84 2.93 -0.63
C PHE A 123 -9.96 1.42 -0.72
N VAL A 124 -8.97 0.76 -1.33
CA VAL A 124 -8.96 -0.69 -1.52
C VAL A 124 -7.91 -1.30 -0.61
N ALA A 125 -8.34 -2.17 0.31
CA ALA A 125 -7.47 -2.74 1.33
C ALA A 125 -7.87 -4.17 1.69
N ASP A 126 -7.06 -4.86 2.47
CA ASP A 126 -7.33 -6.23 2.90
C ASP A 126 -8.43 -6.30 3.99
N ALA A 127 -8.77 -7.53 4.40
CA ALA A 127 -9.82 -7.78 5.39
C ALA A 127 -9.55 -7.18 6.78
N TYR A 128 -8.29 -6.83 7.10
CA TYR A 128 -7.94 -6.17 8.36
C TYR A 128 -8.57 -4.77 8.46
N TYR A 129 -8.66 -4.07 7.31
CA TYR A 129 -9.22 -2.72 7.21
C TYR A 129 -10.75 -2.71 7.04
N ALA A 130 -11.41 -3.87 6.88
CA ALA A 130 -12.87 -3.99 6.89
C ALA A 130 -13.41 -3.83 8.33
N ALA A 131 -13.26 -2.66 8.91
CA ALA A 131 -13.59 -2.35 10.29
C ALA A 131 -14.34 -1.02 10.39
N ARG A 132 -15.21 -0.90 11.43
CA ARG A 132 -16.01 0.30 11.69
C ARG A 132 -15.21 1.59 11.60
N LYS A 133 -14.04 1.65 12.26
CA LYS A 133 -13.20 2.86 12.30
C LYS A 133 -12.82 3.34 10.90
N ILE A 134 -12.32 2.46 10.05
CA ILE A 134 -11.93 2.79 8.67
C ILE A 134 -13.14 3.22 7.85
N ILE A 135 -14.24 2.46 7.93
CA ILE A 135 -15.43 2.75 7.11
C ILE A 135 -16.02 4.10 7.48
N ILE A 136 -16.24 4.36 8.77
CA ILE A 136 -16.81 5.64 9.21
C ILE A 136 -15.86 6.79 8.88
N GLY A 137 -14.55 6.65 9.19
CA GLY A 137 -13.58 7.69 8.87
C GLY A 137 -13.46 8.01 7.38
N LEU A 138 -13.66 7.03 6.49
CA LEU A 138 -13.72 7.26 5.05
C LEU A 138 -15.04 7.90 4.61
N LEU A 139 -16.18 7.39 5.09
CA LEU A 139 -17.50 7.90 4.73
C LEU A 139 -17.72 9.35 5.18
N ASP A 140 -17.21 9.72 6.36
CA ASP A 140 -17.30 11.09 6.89
C ASP A 140 -16.53 12.11 6.01
N GLN A 141 -15.56 11.63 5.21
CA GLN A 141 -14.82 12.43 4.23
C GLN A 141 -15.32 12.24 2.78
N GLY A 142 -16.44 11.52 2.57
CA GLY A 142 -17.01 11.26 1.25
C GLY A 142 -16.29 10.16 0.44
N HIS A 143 -15.45 9.36 1.10
CA HIS A 143 -14.72 8.25 0.48
C HIS A 143 -15.41 6.92 0.75
N HIS A 144 -15.07 5.89 -0.03
CA HIS A 144 -15.62 4.55 0.12
C HIS A 144 -14.54 3.49 0.28
N LEU A 145 -14.89 2.39 0.98
CA LEU A 145 -14.03 1.22 1.14
C LEU A 145 -14.47 0.09 0.19
N VAL A 146 -13.49 -0.52 -0.48
CA VAL A 146 -13.60 -1.84 -1.09
C VAL A 146 -12.62 -2.78 -0.39
N SER A 147 -13.11 -3.90 0.14
CA SER A 147 -12.29 -4.80 0.94
C SER A 147 -12.77 -6.25 0.87
N ARG A 148 -11.93 -7.17 1.31
CA ARG A 148 -12.32 -8.55 1.57
C ARG A 148 -12.97 -8.65 2.95
N MET A 149 -13.95 -9.55 3.07
CA MET A 149 -14.58 -9.88 4.35
C MET A 149 -14.05 -11.19 4.91
N ARG A 150 -14.09 -11.28 6.22
CA ARG A 150 -13.82 -12.55 6.92
C ARG A 150 -14.98 -13.53 6.69
N SER A 151 -14.67 -14.81 6.56
CA SER A 151 -15.66 -15.86 6.27
C SER A 151 -16.73 -16.02 7.37
N ASN A 152 -16.41 -15.66 8.61
CA ASN A 152 -17.32 -15.71 9.75
C ASN A 152 -18.17 -14.45 9.94
N ALA A 153 -18.08 -13.48 9.03
CA ALA A 153 -18.84 -12.24 9.13
C ALA A 153 -20.33 -12.45 8.95
N VAL A 154 -21.12 -11.62 9.63
CA VAL A 154 -22.57 -11.66 9.67
C VAL A 154 -23.11 -10.28 9.31
N ALA A 155 -24.17 -10.26 8.50
CA ALA A 155 -24.96 -9.08 8.19
C ALA A 155 -26.47 -9.41 8.35
N TYR A 156 -27.32 -8.44 8.10
CA TYR A 156 -28.77 -8.58 8.28
C TYR A 156 -29.51 -8.00 7.08
N ALA A 157 -30.60 -8.65 6.70
CA ALA A 157 -31.57 -8.03 5.82
C ALA A 157 -32.16 -6.75 6.46
N ALA A 158 -32.54 -5.79 5.68
CA ALA A 158 -33.34 -4.66 6.21
C ALA A 158 -34.64 -5.19 6.79
N TYR A 159 -35.05 -4.63 7.93
CA TYR A 159 -36.35 -5.00 8.50
C TYR A 159 -37.47 -4.43 7.63
N PRO A 160 -38.38 -5.27 7.11
CA PRO A 160 -39.53 -4.77 6.34
C PRO A 160 -40.48 -3.98 7.24
N HIS A 161 -40.58 -2.69 7.00
CA HIS A 161 -41.53 -1.82 7.74
C HIS A 161 -42.93 -1.96 7.12
N SER A 162 -43.54 -3.12 7.30
CA SER A 162 -44.92 -3.36 6.91
C SER A 162 -45.82 -3.38 8.17
N GLY A 163 -46.70 -2.42 8.32
CA GLY A 163 -47.65 -2.36 9.40
C GLY A 163 -47.69 -1.01 10.19
N PRO A 164 -48.67 -0.83 11.10
CA PRO A 164 -48.81 0.41 11.87
C PRO A 164 -47.59 0.65 12.77
N ARG A 165 -47.25 1.93 12.89
CA ARG A 165 -46.09 2.38 13.70
C ARG A 165 -46.28 2.03 15.18
N LYS A 166 -45.43 1.13 15.68
CA LYS A 166 -45.43 0.74 17.10
C LYS A 166 -44.64 1.75 17.94
N ARG A 167 -44.98 1.86 19.24
CA ARG A 167 -44.19 2.66 20.20
C ARG A 167 -42.78 2.14 20.32
N GLY A 168 -41.79 3.02 20.41
CA GLY A 168 -40.37 2.71 20.61
C GLY A 168 -39.53 2.89 19.35
N ARG A 169 -38.23 2.57 19.47
CA ARG A 169 -37.27 2.67 18.35
C ARG A 169 -37.61 1.63 17.28
N PRO A 170 -37.82 2.02 16.01
CA PRO A 170 -38.08 1.09 14.94
C PRO A 170 -36.96 0.03 14.82
N ARG A 171 -37.37 -1.23 14.60
CA ARG A 171 -36.44 -2.33 14.38
C ARG A 171 -35.69 -2.11 13.04
N LEU A 172 -34.38 -2.01 13.10
CA LEU A 172 -33.53 -1.79 11.92
C LEU A 172 -33.17 -3.11 11.23
N TYR A 173 -32.81 -4.14 12.00
CA TYR A 173 -32.30 -5.41 11.53
C TYR A 173 -33.39 -6.46 11.38
N GLY A 174 -33.50 -7.06 10.19
CA GLY A 174 -34.37 -8.18 9.86
C GLY A 174 -33.68 -9.53 10.13
N SER A 175 -33.79 -10.47 9.18
CA SER A 175 -33.19 -11.80 9.29
C SER A 175 -31.66 -11.76 9.25
N LYS A 176 -31.03 -12.61 10.06
CA LYS A 176 -29.57 -12.77 10.13
C LYS A 176 -29.06 -13.55 8.93
N VAL A 177 -28.01 -13.03 8.27
CA VAL A 177 -27.33 -13.66 7.14
C VAL A 177 -25.88 -13.91 7.49
N LYS A 178 -25.45 -15.18 7.54
CA LYS A 178 -24.03 -15.54 7.60
C LYS A 178 -23.45 -15.33 6.20
N LEU A 179 -22.50 -14.41 6.02
CA LEU A 179 -22.01 -14.07 4.67
C LEU A 179 -21.42 -15.27 3.92
N LYS A 180 -20.86 -16.25 4.63
CA LYS A 180 -20.38 -17.50 4.03
C LYS A 180 -21.50 -18.28 3.31
N SER A 181 -22.77 -18.19 3.79
CA SER A 181 -23.89 -18.88 3.14
C SER A 181 -24.20 -18.35 1.72
N LEU A 182 -23.74 -17.13 1.40
CA LEU A 182 -23.88 -16.58 0.04
C LEU A 182 -23.08 -17.36 -1.01
N LEU A 183 -22.09 -18.15 -0.59
CA LEU A 183 -21.26 -19.00 -1.45
C LEU A 183 -21.88 -20.41 -1.67
N GLY A 184 -22.87 -20.79 -0.89
CA GLY A 184 -23.40 -22.17 -0.83
C GLY A 184 -24.61 -22.45 -1.71
N ASP A 185 -25.13 -21.47 -2.47
CA ASP A 185 -26.29 -21.63 -3.32
C ASP A 185 -25.97 -21.35 -4.80
N PRO A 186 -25.59 -22.36 -5.57
CA PRO A 186 -25.22 -22.20 -6.99
C PRO A 186 -26.34 -21.61 -7.85
N LYS A 187 -27.60 -21.86 -7.52
CA LYS A 187 -28.76 -21.40 -8.32
C LYS A 187 -28.96 -19.88 -8.26
N SER A 188 -28.43 -19.23 -7.22
CA SER A 188 -28.49 -17.78 -7.03
C SER A 188 -27.24 -17.03 -7.53
N MET A 189 -26.29 -17.75 -8.11
CA MET A 189 -25.07 -17.19 -8.67
C MET A 189 -25.25 -16.72 -10.10
N GLN A 190 -24.69 -15.57 -10.42
CA GLN A 190 -24.53 -15.06 -11.77
C GLN A 190 -23.14 -15.44 -12.30
N SER A 191 -23.00 -15.56 -13.61
CA SER A 191 -21.74 -15.87 -14.28
C SER A 191 -21.24 -14.67 -15.07
N ALA A 192 -19.94 -14.42 -15.04
CA ALA A 192 -19.29 -13.41 -15.86
C ALA A 192 -17.86 -13.83 -16.23
N LYS A 193 -17.29 -13.20 -17.26
CA LYS A 193 -15.86 -13.32 -17.54
C LYS A 193 -15.06 -12.70 -16.39
N SER A 194 -13.93 -13.33 -16.03
CA SER A 194 -13.05 -12.80 -14.98
C SER A 194 -12.51 -11.42 -15.37
N PRO A 195 -12.73 -10.38 -14.55
CA PRO A 195 -12.20 -9.04 -14.81
C PRO A 195 -10.80 -8.83 -14.23
N VAL A 196 -10.15 -9.87 -13.70
CA VAL A 196 -8.91 -9.75 -12.93
C VAL A 196 -7.74 -10.44 -13.62
N TYR A 197 -6.53 -9.98 -13.32
CA TYR A 197 -5.24 -10.58 -13.71
C TYR A 197 -5.02 -10.78 -15.23
N GLY A 198 -5.78 -10.10 -16.09
CA GLY A 198 -5.68 -10.29 -17.55
C GLY A 198 -6.07 -11.71 -18.00
N GLU A 199 -6.92 -12.41 -17.25
CA GLU A 199 -7.36 -13.74 -17.56
C GLU A 199 -8.30 -13.75 -18.78
N HIS A 200 -7.94 -14.53 -19.79
CA HIS A 200 -8.78 -14.76 -20.95
C HIS A 200 -9.50 -16.11 -20.79
N ASN A 201 -10.78 -16.17 -21.13
CA ASN A 201 -11.61 -17.39 -21.12
C ASN A 201 -11.85 -18.02 -19.73
N VAL A 202 -11.68 -17.25 -18.63
CA VAL A 202 -12.03 -17.68 -17.28
C VAL A 202 -13.40 -17.12 -16.92
N THR A 203 -14.33 -17.99 -16.53
CA THR A 203 -15.66 -17.62 -16.04
C THR A 203 -15.68 -17.71 -14.52
N ILE A 204 -16.10 -16.64 -13.86
CA ILE A 204 -16.33 -16.58 -12.41
C ILE A 204 -17.82 -16.66 -12.13
N GLN A 205 -18.16 -17.16 -10.95
CA GLN A 205 -19.52 -17.08 -10.41
C GLN A 205 -19.55 -16.05 -9.29
N TYR A 206 -20.61 -15.25 -9.22
CA TYR A 206 -20.75 -14.24 -8.17
C TYR A 206 -22.21 -14.02 -7.79
N ARG A 207 -22.42 -13.56 -6.55
CA ARG A 207 -23.72 -13.15 -6.01
C ARG A 207 -23.58 -11.82 -5.30
N VAL A 208 -24.55 -10.92 -5.49
CA VAL A 208 -24.61 -9.60 -4.86
C VAL A 208 -25.71 -9.56 -3.82
N CYS A 209 -25.43 -8.99 -2.67
CA CYS A 209 -26.44 -8.72 -1.64
C CYS A 209 -26.13 -7.39 -0.95
N ASP A 210 -27.11 -6.51 -0.87
CA ASP A 210 -27.05 -5.28 -0.08
C ASP A 210 -27.68 -5.56 1.29
N LEU A 211 -26.85 -5.59 2.33
CA LEU A 211 -27.26 -6.00 3.68
C LEU A 211 -26.84 -4.93 4.72
N LEU A 212 -27.60 -4.83 5.78
CA LEU A 212 -27.24 -4.02 6.95
C LEU A 212 -26.08 -4.69 7.70
N TRP A 213 -24.99 -3.96 7.80
CA TRP A 213 -23.82 -4.44 8.54
C TRP A 213 -23.73 -3.76 9.93
N PRO A 214 -23.91 -4.52 11.03
CA PRO A 214 -24.03 -3.96 12.37
C PRO A 214 -22.88 -3.04 12.80
N PRO A 215 -21.60 -3.33 12.47
CA PRO A 215 -20.51 -2.45 12.88
C PRO A 215 -20.66 -1.01 12.40
N VAL A 216 -21.31 -0.78 11.27
CA VAL A 216 -21.51 0.58 10.72
C VAL A 216 -22.96 1.04 10.74
N GLY A 217 -23.92 0.14 10.99
CA GLY A 217 -25.34 0.46 11.07
C GLY A 217 -25.98 0.92 9.74
N ARG A 218 -25.34 0.60 8.60
CA ARG A 218 -25.78 1.03 7.25
C ARG A 218 -25.77 -0.16 6.30
N LEU A 219 -26.45 0.01 5.16
CA LEU A 219 -26.35 -0.94 4.04
C LEU A 219 -24.93 -0.93 3.49
N VAL A 220 -24.45 -2.12 3.21
CA VAL A 220 -23.15 -2.40 2.58
C VAL A 220 -23.39 -3.43 1.50
N ARG A 221 -22.78 -3.26 0.35
CA ARG A 221 -22.83 -4.25 -0.73
C ARG A 221 -21.82 -5.34 -0.46
N PHE A 222 -22.29 -6.59 -0.41
CA PHE A 222 -21.47 -7.78 -0.33
C PHE A 222 -21.51 -8.53 -1.64
N VAL A 223 -20.32 -9.00 -2.07
CA VAL A 223 -20.17 -9.78 -3.29
C VAL A 223 -19.47 -11.08 -2.92
N ALA A 224 -20.21 -12.19 -3.01
CA ALA A 224 -19.65 -13.53 -2.93
C ALA A 224 -19.11 -13.91 -4.30
N VAL A 225 -17.86 -14.38 -4.38
CA VAL A 225 -17.19 -14.71 -5.65
C VAL A 225 -16.61 -16.11 -5.55
N ILE A 226 -16.83 -16.91 -6.59
CA ILE A 226 -16.20 -18.22 -6.77
C ILE A 226 -15.39 -18.17 -8.07
N HIS A 227 -14.08 -18.39 -7.94
CA HIS A 227 -13.17 -18.47 -9.05
C HIS A 227 -12.71 -19.92 -9.24
N PRO A 228 -12.68 -20.47 -10.45
CA PRO A 228 -12.43 -21.90 -10.67
C PRO A 228 -11.06 -22.37 -10.17
N SER A 229 -10.03 -21.54 -10.24
CA SER A 229 -8.68 -21.92 -9.83
C SER A 229 -8.19 -21.22 -8.55
N ARG A 230 -8.86 -20.14 -8.09
CA ARG A 230 -8.43 -19.33 -6.92
C ARG A 230 -9.32 -19.49 -5.69
N GLY A 231 -10.32 -20.36 -5.79
CA GLY A 231 -11.29 -20.60 -4.72
C GLY A 231 -12.31 -19.47 -4.55
N SER A 232 -12.86 -19.34 -3.36
CA SER A 232 -13.94 -18.41 -3.06
C SER A 232 -13.50 -17.26 -2.16
N CYS A 233 -14.12 -16.10 -2.34
CA CYS A 233 -13.94 -14.96 -1.45
C CYS A 233 -15.23 -14.17 -1.26
N LEU A 234 -15.27 -13.39 -0.18
CA LEU A 234 -16.34 -12.45 0.13
C LEU A 234 -15.74 -11.04 0.06
N LEU A 235 -16.31 -10.20 -0.77
CA LEU A 235 -15.93 -8.80 -0.89
C LEU A 235 -17.01 -7.90 -0.32
N MET A 236 -16.65 -6.68 0.05
CA MET A 236 -17.58 -5.64 0.46
C MET A 236 -17.25 -4.31 -0.20
N CYS A 237 -18.28 -3.51 -0.42
CA CYS A 237 -18.17 -2.13 -0.83
C CYS A 237 -19.17 -1.27 -0.07
N THR A 238 -18.74 -0.09 0.38
CA THR A 238 -19.63 0.88 1.04
C THR A 238 -20.39 1.76 0.04
N ASP A 239 -20.02 1.74 -1.23
CA ASP A 239 -20.74 2.41 -2.32
C ASP A 239 -21.70 1.39 -2.99
N LEU A 240 -23.00 1.60 -2.80
CA LEU A 240 -24.03 0.75 -3.39
C LEU A 240 -24.25 0.98 -4.89
N SER A 241 -23.66 2.04 -5.46
CA SER A 241 -23.73 2.31 -6.90
C SER A 241 -22.71 1.48 -7.70
N LEU A 242 -21.67 0.98 -7.05
CA LEU A 242 -20.59 0.24 -7.70
C LEU A 242 -21.08 -1.19 -8.07
N SER A 243 -20.93 -1.60 -9.33
CA SER A 243 -21.31 -2.94 -9.76
C SER A 243 -20.44 -4.04 -9.16
N ALA A 244 -20.94 -5.27 -9.09
CA ALA A 244 -20.17 -6.41 -8.59
C ALA A 244 -18.86 -6.61 -9.36
N ILE A 245 -18.91 -6.52 -10.69
CA ILE A 245 -17.73 -6.69 -11.56
C ILE A 245 -16.69 -5.62 -11.28
N GLN A 246 -17.11 -4.37 -11.08
CA GLN A 246 -16.18 -3.28 -10.69
C GLN A 246 -15.55 -3.55 -9.32
N ILE A 247 -16.33 -4.03 -8.34
CA ILE A 247 -15.82 -4.39 -7.00
C ILE A 247 -14.77 -5.50 -7.10
N ILE A 248 -15.06 -6.56 -7.89
CA ILE A 248 -14.15 -7.69 -8.12
C ILE A 248 -12.87 -7.19 -8.81
N CYS A 249 -12.99 -6.34 -9.84
CA CYS A 249 -11.87 -5.74 -10.55
C CYS A 249 -10.99 -4.91 -9.60
N LEU A 250 -11.59 -3.98 -8.84
CA LEU A 250 -10.87 -3.12 -7.90
C LEU A 250 -10.13 -3.93 -6.84
N TYR A 251 -10.81 -4.93 -6.25
CA TYR A 251 -10.14 -5.78 -5.28
C TYR A 251 -9.03 -6.62 -5.90
N GLY A 252 -9.22 -7.08 -7.13
CA GLY A 252 -8.17 -7.76 -7.90
C GLY A 252 -6.92 -6.90 -8.13
N LEU A 253 -7.09 -5.57 -8.25
CA LEU A 253 -5.95 -4.64 -8.39
C LEU A 253 -5.19 -4.39 -7.08
N ARG A 254 -5.71 -4.80 -5.91
CA ARG A 254 -5.05 -4.63 -4.62
C ARG A 254 -3.63 -5.19 -4.60
N PHE A 255 -3.40 -6.34 -5.27
CA PHE A 255 -2.06 -6.95 -5.28
C PHE A 255 -0.96 -6.03 -5.88
N LYS A 256 -1.34 -4.98 -6.62
CA LYS A 256 -0.39 -4.01 -7.18
C LYS A 256 0.43 -3.29 -6.10
N ILE A 257 -0.12 -3.10 -4.89
CA ILE A 257 0.67 -2.54 -3.78
C ILE A 257 1.73 -3.53 -3.28
N GLU A 258 1.44 -4.84 -3.27
CA GLU A 258 2.41 -5.88 -2.91
C GLU A 258 3.55 -5.94 -3.93
N HIS A 259 3.21 -5.77 -5.23
CA HIS A 259 4.22 -5.65 -6.28
C HIS A 259 5.09 -4.39 -6.09
N SER A 260 4.46 -3.25 -5.77
CA SER A 260 5.16 -2.01 -5.43
C SER A 260 6.11 -2.21 -4.24
N PHE A 261 5.70 -2.90 -3.18
CA PHE A 261 6.57 -3.25 -2.05
C PHE A 261 7.77 -4.10 -2.46
N LYS A 262 7.55 -5.07 -3.35
CA LYS A 262 8.65 -5.91 -3.87
C LYS A 262 9.70 -5.08 -4.60
N GLN A 263 9.28 -4.10 -5.40
CA GLN A 263 10.19 -3.19 -6.08
C GLN A 263 10.88 -2.23 -5.09
N ALA A 264 10.14 -1.67 -4.13
CA ALA A 264 10.68 -0.83 -3.08
C ALA A 264 11.79 -1.52 -2.27
N VAL A 265 11.63 -2.83 -1.96
CA VAL A 265 12.62 -3.61 -1.22
C VAL A 265 13.80 -4.02 -2.09
N ARG A 266 13.53 -4.59 -3.28
CA ARG A 266 14.56 -5.28 -4.07
C ARG A 266 15.34 -4.36 -5.01
N LEU A 267 14.69 -3.33 -5.53
CA LEU A 267 15.28 -2.46 -6.54
C LEU A 267 15.72 -1.11 -5.96
N ILE A 268 14.83 -0.45 -5.21
CA ILE A 268 15.05 0.91 -4.72
C ILE A 268 15.82 0.92 -3.40
N GLY A 269 15.65 -0.11 -2.57
CA GLY A 269 16.18 -0.10 -1.22
C GLY A 269 15.47 0.88 -0.28
N SER A 270 14.19 1.20 -0.55
CA SER A 270 13.42 2.20 0.23
C SER A 270 13.37 1.93 1.73
N PHE A 271 13.61 0.70 2.12
CA PHE A 271 13.62 0.28 3.52
C PHE A 271 15.02 -0.18 3.97
N ALA A 272 16.07 0.09 3.21
CA ALA A 272 17.43 -0.38 3.48
C ALA A 272 18.24 0.54 4.42
N TYR A 273 17.58 1.42 5.18
CA TYR A 273 18.29 2.25 6.16
C TYR A 273 18.87 1.41 7.30
N HIS A 274 20.10 1.78 7.71
CA HIS A 274 20.90 1.10 8.73
C HIS A 274 21.48 2.04 9.78
N PHE A 275 20.87 3.23 10.00
CA PHE A 275 21.37 4.13 11.03
C PHE A 275 20.74 3.83 12.39
N TRP A 276 21.57 3.59 13.37
CA TRP A 276 21.20 3.29 14.76
C TRP A 276 21.53 4.43 15.70
N MET A 277 21.11 4.31 16.95
CA MET A 277 21.40 5.29 18.02
C MET A 277 22.54 4.75 18.90
N GLN A 278 23.63 5.52 19.03
CA GLN A 278 24.77 5.14 19.85
C GLN A 278 24.36 4.94 21.32
N ASP A 279 23.60 5.87 21.89
CA ASP A 279 23.20 5.92 23.30
C ASP A 279 22.00 5.03 23.63
N MET A 280 21.46 4.30 22.67
CA MET A 280 20.34 3.40 22.89
C MET A 280 20.82 2.11 23.56
N LYS A 281 20.14 1.70 24.64
CA LYS A 281 20.33 0.36 25.22
C LYS A 281 20.00 -0.71 24.17
N PRO A 282 20.87 -1.71 23.98
CA PRO A 282 20.62 -2.78 23.00
C PRO A 282 19.30 -3.50 23.26
N LEU A 283 18.49 -3.67 22.23
CA LEU A 283 17.26 -4.45 22.30
C LEU A 283 17.58 -5.93 22.53
N LYS A 284 16.84 -6.55 23.44
CA LYS A 284 16.89 -7.99 23.65
C LYS A 284 16.22 -8.72 22.47
N ARG A 285 16.63 -9.95 22.23
CA ARG A 285 15.95 -10.84 21.27
C ARG A 285 14.48 -11.01 21.72
N ARG A 286 13.55 -10.96 20.75
CA ARG A 286 12.09 -11.01 20.98
C ARG A 286 11.52 -9.82 21.76
N ASN A 287 12.18 -8.66 21.76
CA ASN A 287 11.68 -7.46 22.40
C ASN A 287 10.33 -7.03 21.77
N GLY A 288 9.40 -6.58 22.63
CA GLY A 288 8.13 -6.00 22.23
C GLY A 288 8.21 -4.51 21.96
N ASN A 289 7.16 -3.75 22.32
CA ASN A 289 7.14 -2.31 22.21
C ASN A 289 8.13 -1.63 23.18
N GLN A 290 8.70 -0.50 22.73
CA GLN A 290 9.56 0.38 23.54
C GLN A 290 8.69 1.48 24.14
N TYR A 291 8.65 1.57 25.48
CA TYR A 291 7.76 2.46 26.22
C TYR A 291 8.48 3.78 26.52
N LEU A 292 8.47 4.68 25.56
CA LEU A 292 9.21 5.95 25.62
C LEU A 292 8.68 6.94 26.66
N HIS A 293 7.44 6.81 27.09
CA HIS A 293 6.88 7.64 28.16
C HIS A 293 7.57 7.40 29.54
N ARG A 294 8.37 6.35 29.67
CA ARG A 294 9.17 6.03 30.84
C ARG A 294 10.61 6.55 30.78
N GLU A 295 11.00 7.12 29.64
CA GLU A 295 12.36 7.58 29.35
C GLU A 295 12.49 9.11 29.52
N SER A 296 13.72 9.60 29.69
CA SER A 296 14.02 11.02 29.76
C SER A 296 13.58 11.79 28.53
N LEU A 297 13.37 13.08 28.65
CA LEU A 297 12.98 13.95 27.54
C LEU A 297 14.04 13.95 26.43
N ASP A 298 15.32 13.97 26.79
CA ASP A 298 16.44 13.99 25.83
C ASP A 298 16.50 12.70 25.02
N TYR A 299 16.33 11.55 25.68
CA TYR A 299 16.25 10.25 25.01
C TYR A 299 15.05 10.19 24.07
N ARG A 300 13.88 10.64 24.52
CA ARG A 300 12.66 10.70 23.69
C ARG A 300 12.87 11.59 22.45
N ASN A 301 13.53 12.73 22.61
CA ASN A 301 13.85 13.65 21.50
C ASN A 301 14.88 13.02 20.54
N ALA A 302 15.87 12.30 21.04
CA ALA A 302 16.83 11.55 20.23
C ALA A 302 16.12 10.48 19.39
N VAL A 303 15.20 9.69 19.99
CA VAL A 303 14.37 8.71 19.29
C VAL A 303 13.48 9.38 18.24
N LYS A 304 12.85 10.52 18.55
CA LYS A 304 12.05 11.28 17.56
C LYS A 304 12.88 11.68 16.33
N ARG A 305 14.08 12.23 16.54
CA ARG A 305 14.99 12.58 15.44
C ARG A 305 15.36 11.36 14.60
N LYS A 306 15.66 10.22 15.24
CA LYS A 306 16.01 8.98 14.54
C LYS A 306 14.85 8.41 13.72
N ILE A 307 13.65 8.34 14.28
CA ILE A 307 12.44 7.89 13.55
C ILE A 307 12.10 8.84 12.40
N HIS A 308 12.28 10.15 12.62
CA HIS A 308 12.13 11.13 11.54
C HIS A 308 13.12 10.85 10.39
N ALA A 309 14.37 10.57 10.70
CA ALA A 309 15.39 10.22 9.69
C ALA A 309 14.99 8.94 8.91
N TYR A 310 14.47 7.91 9.57
CA TYR A 310 13.95 6.71 8.89
C TYR A 310 12.81 7.06 7.94
N HIS A 311 11.85 7.86 8.39
CA HIS A 311 10.73 8.27 7.56
C HIS A 311 11.14 9.14 6.37
N VAL A 312 12.15 10.01 6.53
CA VAL A 312 12.71 10.80 5.42
C VAL A 312 13.35 9.88 4.38
N PHE A 313 14.15 8.90 4.82
CA PHE A 313 14.75 7.90 3.94
C PHE A 313 13.69 7.09 3.18
N ILE A 314 12.67 6.61 3.89
CA ILE A 314 11.55 5.87 3.30
C ILE A 314 10.82 6.76 2.26
N GLN A 315 10.53 8.01 2.60
CA GLN A 315 9.84 8.93 1.70
C GLN A 315 10.67 9.28 0.46
N ALA A 316 11.99 9.38 0.60
CA ALA A 316 12.89 9.53 -0.55
C ALA A 316 12.80 8.31 -1.49
N GLY A 317 12.79 7.10 -0.93
CA GLY A 317 12.58 5.87 -1.69
C GLY A 317 11.20 5.80 -2.37
N VAL A 318 10.14 6.26 -1.70
CA VAL A 318 8.78 6.40 -2.26
C VAL A 318 8.80 7.35 -3.47
N VAL A 319 9.42 8.51 -3.35
CA VAL A 319 9.56 9.48 -4.45
C VAL A 319 10.37 8.88 -5.60
N CYS A 320 11.52 8.26 -5.31
CA CYS A 320 12.36 7.60 -6.30
C CYS A 320 11.58 6.55 -7.11
N GLN A 321 10.85 5.67 -6.43
CA GLN A 321 10.03 4.65 -7.10
C GLN A 321 8.96 5.28 -8.00
N GLY A 322 8.25 6.28 -7.50
CA GLY A 322 7.23 6.98 -8.30
C GLY A 322 7.83 7.67 -9.52
N LEU A 323 9.04 8.24 -9.43
CA LEU A 323 9.75 8.81 -10.59
C LEU A 323 10.15 7.75 -11.62
N LEU A 324 10.61 6.56 -11.18
CA LEU A 324 10.86 5.46 -12.12
C LEU A 324 9.58 5.02 -12.82
N GLN A 325 8.47 4.94 -12.12
CA GLN A 325 7.16 4.63 -12.72
C GLN A 325 6.70 5.74 -13.67
N TYR A 326 6.93 7.02 -13.34
CA TYR A 326 6.65 8.13 -14.20
C TYR A 326 7.41 8.02 -15.54
N LEU A 327 8.71 7.75 -15.50
CA LEU A 327 9.51 7.55 -16.70
C LEU A 327 9.02 6.35 -17.52
N ALA A 328 8.63 5.27 -16.86
CA ALA A 328 8.06 4.10 -17.53
C ALA A 328 6.76 4.41 -18.27
N VAL A 329 5.91 5.25 -17.69
CA VAL A 329 4.58 5.57 -18.23
C VAL A 329 4.66 6.62 -19.34
N VAL A 330 5.42 7.69 -19.11
CA VAL A 330 5.44 8.87 -20.00
C VAL A 330 6.47 8.75 -21.09
N PHE A 331 7.60 8.10 -20.83
CA PHE A 331 8.72 8.00 -21.78
C PHE A 331 9.13 6.54 -22.10
N PRO A 332 8.19 5.61 -22.35
CA PRO A 332 8.51 4.19 -22.52
C PRO A 332 9.49 3.94 -23.69
N LYS A 333 9.33 4.63 -24.81
CA LYS A 333 10.21 4.48 -25.98
C LYS A 333 11.65 4.87 -25.68
N LEU A 334 11.85 6.02 -25.02
CA LEU A 334 13.19 6.49 -24.62
C LEU A 334 13.85 5.54 -23.62
N VAL A 335 13.09 5.07 -22.63
CA VAL A 335 13.59 4.10 -21.66
C VAL A 335 14.03 2.81 -22.35
N TRP A 336 13.22 2.27 -23.26
CA TRP A 336 13.57 1.06 -24.00
C TRP A 336 14.78 1.26 -24.91
N ALA A 337 14.91 2.43 -25.54
CA ALA A 337 16.08 2.76 -26.37
C ALA A 337 17.38 2.84 -25.54
N SER A 338 17.28 3.38 -24.32
CA SER A 338 18.43 3.52 -23.40
C SER A 338 18.72 2.27 -22.55
N PHE A 339 17.88 1.23 -22.61
CA PHE A 339 18.03 0.06 -21.75
C PHE A 339 19.23 -0.81 -22.12
N GLY A 340 19.49 -0.99 -23.42
CA GLY A 340 20.71 -1.60 -23.96
C GLY A 340 21.07 -3.02 -23.48
N SER A 341 20.14 -3.75 -22.86
CA SER A 341 20.41 -5.06 -22.24
C SER A 341 19.63 -6.19 -22.91
N TRP A 342 20.31 -7.29 -23.16
CA TRP A 342 19.71 -8.52 -23.68
C TRP A 342 18.88 -9.31 -22.65
N LEU A 343 18.93 -8.94 -21.36
CA LEU A 343 18.24 -9.62 -20.26
C LEU A 343 16.70 -9.55 -20.35
N ARG A 344 16.16 -8.68 -21.19
CA ARG A 344 14.72 -8.50 -21.38
C ARG A 344 14.41 -8.27 -22.85
N THR A 345 13.32 -8.85 -23.33
CA THR A 345 12.76 -8.54 -24.63
C THR A 345 12.32 -7.07 -24.64
N ILE A 346 12.83 -6.32 -25.60
CA ILE A 346 12.47 -4.90 -25.82
C ILE A 346 11.06 -4.87 -26.40
N ARG A 347 10.15 -4.11 -25.76
CA ARG A 347 8.75 -3.95 -26.17
C ARG A 347 8.34 -2.48 -26.13
N PRO A 348 8.66 -1.69 -27.14
CA PRO A 348 8.50 -0.21 -27.15
C PRO A 348 7.06 0.27 -26.89
N GLY A 349 6.06 -0.54 -27.23
CA GLY A 349 4.64 -0.23 -27.01
C GLY A 349 4.10 -0.56 -25.60
N ILE A 350 4.93 -1.15 -24.73
CA ILE A 350 4.53 -1.55 -23.37
C ILE A 350 5.36 -0.75 -22.37
N PRO A 351 4.74 -0.14 -21.33
CA PRO A 351 5.48 0.53 -20.28
C PRO A 351 6.49 -0.42 -19.63
N PRO A 352 7.80 -0.05 -19.58
CA PRO A 352 8.82 -0.86 -18.95
C PRO A 352 8.63 -0.97 -17.44
N SER A 353 9.19 -2.03 -16.82
CA SER A 353 9.21 -2.13 -15.37
C SER A 353 10.21 -1.14 -14.76
N GLU A 354 10.06 -0.85 -13.45
CA GLU A 354 11.00 -0.01 -12.69
C GLU A 354 12.45 -0.52 -12.80
N PHE A 355 12.64 -1.84 -12.91
CA PHE A 355 13.97 -2.44 -13.12
C PHE A 355 14.59 -2.00 -14.46
N VAL A 356 13.83 -2.00 -15.53
CA VAL A 356 14.29 -1.55 -16.86
C VAL A 356 14.63 -0.07 -16.82
N VAL A 357 13.78 0.75 -16.23
CA VAL A 357 14.02 2.19 -16.05
C VAL A 357 15.29 2.46 -15.24
N ALA A 358 15.46 1.76 -14.12
CA ALA A 358 16.64 1.94 -13.28
C ALA A 358 17.93 1.57 -14.00
N ASN A 359 17.92 0.52 -14.84
CA ASN A 359 19.09 0.14 -15.64
C ASN A 359 19.36 1.16 -16.75
N ALA A 360 18.33 1.63 -17.45
CA ALA A 360 18.48 2.71 -18.45
C ALA A 360 19.11 3.97 -17.82
N LEU A 361 18.63 4.37 -16.63
CA LEU A 361 19.19 5.52 -15.91
C LEU A 361 20.63 5.29 -15.44
N ARG A 362 20.98 4.09 -14.99
CA ARG A 362 22.36 3.77 -14.58
C ARG A 362 23.35 3.96 -15.72
N GLN A 363 22.94 3.73 -16.97
CA GLN A 363 23.77 3.91 -18.14
C GLN A 363 23.85 5.37 -18.59
N SER A 364 22.74 6.11 -18.56
CA SER A 364 22.65 7.46 -19.13
C SER A 364 22.84 8.60 -18.12
N LEU A 365 22.49 8.38 -16.85
CA LEU A 365 22.49 9.45 -15.84
C LEU A 365 23.88 10.00 -15.51
N PRO A 366 24.97 9.19 -15.39
CA PRO A 366 26.29 9.70 -15.10
C PRO A 366 26.76 10.71 -16.18
N GLU A 367 26.62 10.37 -17.45
CA GLU A 367 26.99 11.26 -18.57
C GLU A 367 26.14 12.54 -18.56
N PHE A 368 24.82 12.41 -18.41
CA PHE A 368 23.92 13.55 -18.30
C PHE A 368 24.32 14.48 -17.13
N LEU A 369 24.65 13.94 -15.98
CA LEU A 369 25.07 14.74 -14.82
C LEU A 369 26.42 15.43 -15.06
N LEU A 370 27.35 14.79 -15.75
CA LEU A 370 28.64 15.38 -16.10
C LEU A 370 28.46 16.58 -17.06
N THR A 371 27.59 16.44 -18.05
CA THR A 371 27.37 17.48 -19.05
C THR A 371 26.53 18.66 -18.56
N THR A 372 25.64 18.41 -17.57
CA THR A 372 24.69 19.42 -17.06
C THR A 372 25.08 20.00 -15.69
N ALA A 373 25.98 19.37 -14.95
CA ALA A 373 26.32 19.78 -13.59
C ALA A 373 27.14 21.05 -13.55
N LYS A 374 26.59 22.11 -12.98
CA LYS A 374 27.31 23.32 -12.57
C LYS A 374 28.20 23.11 -11.33
N ASN A 375 28.13 21.94 -10.71
CA ASN A 375 28.82 21.63 -9.46
C ASN A 375 30.06 20.78 -9.72
N HIS A 376 31.24 21.38 -9.64
CA HIS A 376 32.53 20.73 -9.85
C HIS A 376 32.76 19.53 -8.90
N SER A 377 32.29 19.59 -7.65
CA SER A 377 32.43 18.50 -6.68
C SER A 377 31.64 17.26 -7.09
N LEU A 378 30.42 17.44 -7.64
CA LEU A 378 29.61 16.34 -8.16
C LEU A 378 30.24 15.72 -9.41
N ALA A 379 30.72 16.55 -10.34
CA ALA A 379 31.39 16.07 -11.54
C ALA A 379 32.66 15.26 -11.18
N LYS A 380 33.51 15.78 -10.28
CA LYS A 380 34.68 15.09 -9.77
C LYS A 380 34.30 13.73 -9.13
N PHE A 381 33.32 13.69 -8.26
CA PHE A 381 32.82 12.47 -7.62
C PHE A 381 32.37 11.43 -8.64
N ILE A 382 31.64 11.84 -9.71
CA ILE A 382 31.15 10.93 -10.74
C ILE A 382 32.32 10.34 -11.55
N VAL A 383 33.28 11.19 -11.96
CA VAL A 383 34.48 10.75 -12.71
C VAL A 383 35.30 9.77 -11.88
N GLU A 384 35.56 10.09 -10.61
CA GLU A 384 36.32 9.20 -9.71
C GLU A 384 35.62 7.84 -9.51
N ARG A 385 34.28 7.78 -9.56
CA ARG A 385 33.51 6.55 -9.42
C ARG A 385 33.41 5.73 -10.72
N GLN A 386 33.60 6.37 -11.86
CA GLN A 386 33.61 5.70 -13.17
C GLN A 386 34.99 5.19 -13.55
N ASP A 387 36.04 5.65 -12.90
CA ASP A 387 37.41 5.20 -13.15
C ASP A 387 37.59 3.74 -12.76
N PRO A 388 37.92 2.83 -13.69
CA PRO A 388 38.11 1.42 -13.42
C PRO A 388 39.20 1.12 -12.38
N SER A 389 40.25 1.93 -12.30
CA SER A 389 41.34 1.80 -11.32
C SER A 389 40.87 1.99 -9.88
N ASN A 390 39.82 2.80 -9.67
CA ASN A 390 39.20 2.98 -8.37
C ASN A 390 38.21 1.87 -8.01
N MET A 391 37.70 1.10 -8.98
CA MET A 391 36.74 0.03 -8.73
C MET A 391 37.38 -1.19 -8.08
N GLU A 392 38.65 -1.48 -8.31
CA GLU A 392 39.37 -2.58 -7.68
C GLU A 392 39.59 -2.36 -6.19
N MET A 393 39.84 -1.12 -5.77
CA MET A 393 40.01 -0.78 -4.35
C MET A 393 38.74 -1.00 -3.52
N PHE A 394 37.53 -0.89 -4.11
CA PHE A 394 36.27 -1.15 -3.43
C PHE A 394 35.89 -2.63 -3.32
N ARG A 395 36.46 -3.50 -4.17
CA ARG A 395 36.26 -4.95 -4.08
C ARG A 395 37.07 -5.59 -2.96
N MET A 396 38.15 -4.93 -2.53
CA MET A 396 39.05 -5.45 -1.48
C MET A 396 38.67 -5.01 -0.05
N THR A 397 37.71 -4.09 0.12
CA THR A 397 37.29 -3.53 1.42
C THR A 397 35.82 -3.81 1.78
N GLY A 398 35.14 -4.72 1.05
CA GLY A 398 33.71 -5.10 1.27
C GLY A 398 33.58 -6.45 1.97
#